data_fe1664ed21b507069782d8b8d4636c3c
#
_entry.id   fe1664ed21b507069782d8b8d4636c3c
#
_cell.length_a   1.000
_cell.length_b   1.000
_cell.length_c   1.000
_cell.angle_alpha   90.00
_cell.angle_beta   90.00
_cell.angle_gamma   90.00
#
_symmetry.space_group_name_H-M   'P 1'
#
loop_
_entity.id
_entity.type
_entity.pdbx_description
1 polymer ?
#
loop_
_entity_poly.entity_id
_entity_poly.type
_entity_poly.pdbx_seq_one_letter_code
_entity_poly.pdbx_strand_id
1 'polypeptide(L)'
;MRTREFDKIKPYTYFIQRKSDGMKYHGVRWGNKISPNKDFAKKYFGSSVSSNLSKEFKNNKENFNYRLAWTFENKEDAIKYEVKVNKKILKKNDWANKNAFPAILNIVPTMLGKKHTEQTRNKISKWNQKNHPMRGKKHSEESKIKISIAGKGRK
;
A
#
# COMPACT_ATOMS: atom_id res chain seq x y z
N MET A 1 -16.80 11.63 -8.90
CA MET A 1 -18.14 10.97 -8.94
C MET A 1 -17.95 9.46 -8.97
N ARG A 2 -18.86 8.65 -8.40
CA ARG A 2 -18.79 7.19 -8.41
C ARG A 2 -19.89 6.62 -9.33
N THR A 3 -19.56 5.56 -10.06
CA THR A 3 -20.48 4.88 -10.99
C THR A 3 -20.40 3.36 -10.83
N ARG A 4 -21.14 2.59 -11.62
CA ARG A 4 -21.07 1.13 -11.70
C ARG A 4 -20.71 0.65 -13.11
N GLU A 5 -19.77 1.32 -13.74
CA GLU A 5 -19.28 0.98 -15.07
C GLU A 5 -18.06 0.04 -14.98
N PHE A 6 -18.29 -1.24 -14.83
CA PHE A 6 -17.22 -2.22 -14.57
C PHE A 6 -16.53 -2.75 -15.84
N ASP A 7 -16.97 -2.35 -17.02
CA ASP A 7 -16.37 -2.77 -18.30
C ASP A 7 -15.32 -1.80 -18.83
N LYS A 8 -15.25 -0.59 -18.28
CA LYS A 8 -14.21 0.40 -18.59
C LYS A 8 -13.03 0.29 -17.62
N ILE A 9 -11.82 0.65 -18.09
CA ILE A 9 -10.63 0.70 -17.23
C ILE A 9 -10.73 1.91 -16.32
N LYS A 10 -11.14 1.69 -15.09
CA LYS A 10 -11.31 2.73 -14.05
C LYS A 10 -10.84 2.21 -12.70
N PRO A 11 -10.36 3.08 -11.81
CA PRO A 11 -10.20 2.74 -10.39
C PRO A 11 -11.51 2.22 -9.81
N TYR A 12 -11.44 1.22 -8.96
CA TYR A 12 -12.63 0.61 -8.38
C TYR A 12 -12.47 0.23 -6.92
N THR A 13 -13.59 0.11 -6.22
CA THR A 13 -13.66 -0.46 -4.88
C THR A 13 -14.39 -1.79 -4.91
N TYR A 14 -14.09 -2.63 -3.92
CA TYR A 14 -14.61 -3.98 -3.84
C TYR A 14 -14.82 -4.43 -2.40
N PHE A 15 -15.67 -5.43 -2.25
CA PHE A 15 -15.85 -6.18 -1.01
C PHE A 15 -15.47 -7.64 -1.21
N ILE A 16 -14.89 -8.22 -0.17
CA ILE A 16 -14.62 -9.66 -0.05
C ILE A 16 -15.28 -10.11 1.24
N GLN A 17 -15.97 -11.24 1.20
CA GLN A 17 -16.60 -11.82 2.38
C GLN A 17 -16.19 -13.28 2.50
N ARG A 18 -15.64 -13.67 3.65
CA ARG A 18 -15.36 -15.07 3.96
C ARG A 18 -16.68 -15.80 4.21
N LYS A 19 -16.83 -16.99 3.61
CA LYS A 19 -18.08 -17.77 3.72
C LYS A 19 -18.26 -18.43 5.09
N SER A 20 -17.16 -18.84 5.74
CA SER A 20 -17.19 -19.62 7.00
C SER A 20 -17.69 -18.82 8.19
N ASP A 21 -17.30 -17.55 8.33
CA ASP A 21 -17.58 -16.70 9.49
C ASP A 21 -18.23 -15.37 9.11
N GLY A 22 -18.46 -15.13 7.83
CA GLY A 22 -19.05 -13.88 7.34
C GLY A 22 -18.12 -12.65 7.43
N MET A 23 -16.85 -12.82 7.84
CA MET A 23 -15.89 -11.73 7.94
C MET A 23 -15.75 -10.98 6.62
N LYS A 24 -15.81 -9.66 6.66
CA LYS A 24 -15.80 -8.78 5.49
C LYS A 24 -14.51 -8.00 5.36
N TYR A 25 -14.14 -7.69 4.13
CA TYR A 25 -13.03 -6.81 3.80
C TYR A 25 -13.46 -5.84 2.70
N HIS A 26 -13.07 -4.57 2.82
CA HIS A 26 -13.27 -3.53 1.82
C HIS A 26 -11.91 -3.01 1.34
N GLY A 27 -11.76 -2.88 0.03
CA GLY A 27 -10.52 -2.40 -0.56
C GLY A 27 -10.75 -1.57 -1.83
N VAL A 28 -9.67 -0.96 -2.28
CA VAL A 28 -9.60 -0.15 -3.51
C VAL A 28 -8.51 -0.68 -4.43
N ARG A 29 -8.72 -0.54 -5.72
CA ARG A 29 -7.72 -0.79 -6.75
C ARG A 29 -7.72 0.32 -7.78
N TRP A 30 -6.55 0.85 -8.07
CA TRP A 30 -6.37 1.95 -9.04
C TRP A 30 -5.30 1.67 -10.10
N GLY A 31 -4.42 0.70 -9.90
CA GLY A 31 -3.35 0.33 -10.83
C GLY A 31 -3.75 -0.79 -11.80
N ASN A 32 -5.04 -0.98 -12.03
CA ASN A 32 -5.54 -1.97 -12.97
C ASN A 32 -5.32 -1.52 -14.42
N LYS A 33 -4.77 -2.44 -15.24
CA LYS A 33 -4.55 -2.23 -16.68
C LYS A 33 -5.70 -2.78 -17.55
N ILE A 34 -6.71 -3.37 -16.92
CA ILE A 34 -7.88 -3.97 -17.54
C ILE A 34 -9.13 -3.57 -16.74
N SER A 35 -10.31 -3.76 -17.33
CA SER A 35 -11.58 -3.40 -16.69
C SER A 35 -11.81 -4.21 -15.41
N PRO A 36 -12.52 -3.65 -14.40
CA PRO A 36 -12.81 -4.31 -13.13
C PRO A 36 -13.41 -5.71 -13.30
N ASN A 37 -14.33 -5.91 -14.24
CA ASN A 37 -14.95 -7.22 -14.53
C ASN A 37 -13.95 -8.27 -15.02
N LYS A 38 -12.85 -7.86 -15.67
CA LYS A 38 -11.78 -8.76 -16.14
C LYS A 38 -10.64 -8.91 -15.12
N ASP A 39 -10.50 -7.96 -14.19
CA ASP A 39 -9.44 -7.91 -13.18
C ASP A 39 -9.84 -8.60 -11.87
N PHE A 40 -10.92 -8.13 -11.23
CA PHE A 40 -11.31 -8.55 -9.89
C PHE A 40 -11.86 -9.98 -9.87
N ALA A 41 -11.43 -10.76 -8.88
CA ALA A 41 -11.73 -12.18 -8.69
C ALA A 41 -11.30 -13.11 -9.85
N LYS A 42 -10.51 -12.59 -10.81
CA LYS A 42 -9.94 -13.35 -11.93
C LYS A 42 -8.42 -13.26 -11.97
N LYS A 43 -7.87 -12.06 -11.90
CA LYS A 43 -6.43 -11.77 -11.86
C LYS A 43 -5.99 -11.14 -10.54
N TYR A 44 -6.89 -10.36 -9.93
CA TYR A 44 -6.67 -9.69 -8.66
C TYR A 44 -7.72 -10.14 -7.62
N PHE A 45 -7.26 -10.66 -6.51
CA PHE A 45 -8.10 -11.22 -5.44
C PHE A 45 -8.12 -10.35 -4.17
N GLY A 46 -7.64 -9.13 -4.25
CA GLY A 46 -7.53 -8.23 -3.11
C GLY A 46 -6.13 -8.17 -2.52
N SER A 47 -5.87 -7.11 -1.77
CA SER A 47 -4.62 -6.94 -1.01
C SER A 47 -4.98 -6.38 0.36
N SER A 48 -4.50 -7.01 1.41
CA SER A 48 -4.65 -6.58 2.80
C SER A 48 -3.28 -6.22 3.37
N VAL A 49 -3.25 -5.35 4.38
CA VAL A 49 -2.05 -5.11 5.18
C VAL A 49 -1.58 -6.39 5.87
N SER A 50 -2.52 -7.30 6.19
CA SER A 50 -2.18 -8.65 6.64
C SER A 50 -1.73 -9.52 5.46
N SER A 51 -0.46 -9.90 5.45
CA SER A 51 0.10 -10.79 4.42
C SER A 51 -0.62 -12.15 4.38
N ASN A 52 -1.04 -12.67 5.53
CA ASN A 52 -1.76 -13.94 5.62
C ASN A 52 -3.14 -13.86 4.96
N LEU A 53 -3.90 -12.80 5.23
CA LEU A 53 -5.21 -12.59 4.63
C LEU A 53 -5.12 -12.39 3.10
N SER A 54 -4.10 -11.68 2.63
CA SER A 54 -3.87 -11.50 1.19
C SER A 54 -3.52 -12.81 0.48
N LYS A 55 -2.75 -13.68 1.14
CA LYS A 55 -2.46 -15.04 0.64
C LYS A 55 -3.72 -15.90 0.64
N GLU A 56 -4.52 -15.82 1.69
CA GLU A 56 -5.78 -16.57 1.82
C GLU A 56 -6.76 -16.19 0.69
N PHE A 57 -6.93 -14.92 0.38
CA PHE A 57 -7.77 -14.46 -0.73
C PHE A 57 -7.36 -15.07 -2.08
N LYS A 58 -6.07 -15.26 -2.31
CA LYS A 58 -5.55 -15.78 -3.57
C LYS A 58 -5.58 -17.30 -3.63
N ASN A 59 -5.19 -17.97 -2.55
CA ASN A 59 -4.96 -19.41 -2.53
C ASN A 59 -6.26 -20.22 -2.27
N ASN A 60 -7.19 -19.65 -1.50
CA ASN A 60 -8.43 -20.28 -1.08
C ASN A 60 -9.64 -19.46 -1.58
N LYS A 61 -9.58 -19.03 -2.84
CA LYS A 61 -10.56 -18.11 -3.44
C LYS A 61 -11.99 -18.61 -3.37
N GLU A 62 -12.19 -19.93 -3.38
CA GLU A 62 -13.49 -20.60 -3.27
C GLU A 62 -14.17 -20.36 -1.92
N ASN A 63 -13.41 -20.04 -0.87
CA ASN A 63 -13.92 -19.75 0.47
C ASN A 63 -14.42 -18.30 0.63
N PHE A 64 -14.40 -17.52 -0.45
CA PHE A 64 -14.76 -16.11 -0.41
C PHE A 64 -15.81 -15.76 -1.47
N ASN A 65 -16.65 -14.80 -1.13
CA ASN A 65 -17.51 -14.09 -2.07
C ASN A 65 -16.84 -12.76 -2.44
N TYR A 66 -16.72 -12.50 -3.73
CA TYR A 66 -16.09 -11.29 -4.30
C TYR A 66 -17.16 -10.41 -4.94
N ARG A 67 -17.18 -9.12 -4.58
CA ARG A 67 -18.16 -8.18 -5.11
C ARG A 67 -17.51 -6.85 -5.48
N LEU A 68 -17.66 -6.43 -6.73
CA LEU A 68 -17.38 -5.07 -7.16
C LEU A 68 -18.42 -4.10 -6.56
N ALA A 69 -17.96 -2.94 -6.10
CA ALA A 69 -18.83 -1.96 -5.47
C ALA A 69 -19.06 -0.72 -6.34
N TRP A 70 -18.00 0.02 -6.64
CA TRP A 70 -18.05 1.27 -7.38
C TRP A 70 -16.82 1.45 -8.24
N THR A 71 -16.95 2.20 -9.33
CA THR A 71 -15.86 2.73 -10.15
C THR A 71 -15.79 4.25 -10.01
N PHE A 72 -14.62 4.82 -10.31
CA PHE A 72 -14.31 6.24 -10.14
C PHE A 72 -13.57 6.74 -11.38
N GLU A 73 -13.67 8.04 -11.68
CA GLU A 73 -12.95 8.64 -12.80
C GLU A 73 -11.43 8.73 -12.51
N ASN A 74 -11.06 8.96 -11.27
CA ASN A 74 -9.68 9.11 -10.86
C ASN A 74 -9.37 8.31 -9.57
N LYS A 75 -8.09 8.12 -9.34
CA LYS A 75 -7.52 7.40 -8.19
C LYS A 75 -7.87 8.09 -6.88
N GLU A 76 -7.82 9.41 -6.86
CA GLU A 76 -8.00 10.24 -5.67
C GLU A 76 -9.40 10.08 -5.09
N ASP A 77 -10.42 10.07 -5.94
CA ASP A 77 -11.81 9.85 -5.53
C ASP A 77 -12.04 8.43 -5.00
N ALA A 78 -11.41 7.43 -5.63
CA ALA A 78 -11.48 6.05 -5.17
C ALA A 78 -10.87 5.89 -3.77
N ILE A 79 -9.71 6.50 -3.52
CA ILE A 79 -9.03 6.50 -2.22
C ILE A 79 -9.85 7.25 -1.16
N LYS A 80 -10.36 8.43 -1.48
CA LYS A 80 -11.22 9.20 -0.55
C LYS A 80 -12.45 8.38 -0.14
N TYR A 81 -13.04 7.67 -1.10
CA TYR A 81 -14.18 6.82 -0.81
C TYR A 81 -13.81 5.63 0.08
N GLU A 82 -12.69 4.94 -0.20
CA GLU A 82 -12.18 3.86 0.66
C GLU A 82 -11.98 4.34 2.09
N VAL A 83 -11.30 5.47 2.29
CA VAL A 83 -11.08 6.06 3.62
C VAL A 83 -12.40 6.34 4.33
N LYS A 84 -13.39 6.91 3.62
CA LYS A 84 -14.72 7.21 4.17
C LYS A 84 -15.44 5.94 4.65
N VAL A 85 -15.37 4.86 3.85
CA VAL A 85 -15.99 3.57 4.21
C VAL A 85 -15.23 2.95 5.36
N ASN A 86 -13.90 2.86 5.28
CA ASN A 86 -13.07 2.22 6.29
C ASN A 86 -13.21 2.89 7.66
N LYS A 87 -13.31 4.22 7.75
CA LYS A 87 -13.62 4.93 9.01
C LYS A 87 -14.92 4.46 9.66
N LYS A 88 -15.93 4.10 8.86
CA LYS A 88 -17.22 3.62 9.38
C LYS A 88 -17.18 2.16 9.85
N ILE A 89 -16.32 1.34 9.25
CA ILE A 89 -16.29 -0.10 9.52
C ILE A 89 -15.22 -0.52 10.53
N LEU A 90 -14.23 0.32 10.82
CA LEU A 90 -13.12 0.03 11.76
C LEU A 90 -13.57 -0.40 13.17
N LYS A 91 -14.74 0.06 13.62
CA LYS A 91 -15.29 -0.26 14.93
C LYS A 91 -16.16 -1.53 14.92
N LYS A 92 -16.28 -2.20 13.78
CA LYS A 92 -17.13 -3.37 13.62
C LYS A 92 -16.28 -4.64 13.65
N ASN A 93 -16.64 -5.58 14.50
CA ASN A 93 -15.88 -6.82 14.72
C ASN A 93 -15.93 -7.79 13.53
N ASP A 94 -16.93 -7.65 12.64
CA ASP A 94 -17.11 -8.48 11.44
C ASP A 94 -16.29 -8.00 10.22
N TRP A 95 -15.35 -7.04 10.42
CA TRP A 95 -14.51 -6.50 9.38
C TRP A 95 -13.03 -6.74 9.62
N ALA A 96 -12.34 -7.21 8.59
CA ALA A 96 -10.90 -7.45 8.62
C ALA A 96 -10.05 -6.19 8.37
N ASN A 97 -10.67 -5.06 8.02
CA ASN A 97 -9.98 -3.79 7.87
C ASN A 97 -9.49 -3.28 9.23
N LYS A 98 -8.18 -3.19 9.41
CA LYS A 98 -7.56 -2.69 10.67
C LYS A 98 -7.19 -1.22 10.62
N ASN A 99 -7.12 -0.62 9.42
CA ASN A 99 -6.75 0.77 9.21
C ASN A 99 -7.77 1.49 8.34
N ALA A 100 -8.07 2.75 8.68
CA ALA A 100 -8.94 3.60 7.86
C ALA A 100 -8.25 4.09 6.58
N PHE A 101 -6.93 4.17 6.60
CA PHE A 101 -6.14 4.73 5.51
C PHE A 101 -5.49 3.61 4.69
N PRO A 102 -5.47 3.74 3.34
CA PRO A 102 -4.65 2.87 2.51
C PRO A 102 -3.20 2.94 2.96
N ALA A 103 -2.45 1.84 2.81
CA ALA A 103 -1.04 1.78 3.21
C ALA A 103 -0.19 2.91 2.58
N ILE A 104 -0.57 3.42 1.41
CA ILE A 104 0.09 4.54 0.73
C ILE A 104 -0.13 5.90 1.44
N LEU A 105 -1.27 6.11 2.11
CA LEU A 105 -1.51 7.32 2.89
C LEU A 105 -0.93 7.23 4.31
N ASN A 106 -0.58 6.04 4.77
CA ASN A 106 0.20 5.84 5.98
C ASN A 106 1.68 6.22 5.81
N ILE A 107 2.12 6.61 4.60
CA ILE A 107 3.35 7.36 4.36
C ILE A 107 3.09 8.88 4.63
N VAL A 108 2.32 9.23 5.62
CA VAL A 108 2.63 10.45 6.36
C VAL A 108 3.89 10.08 7.13
N PRO A 109 5.03 10.71 6.85
CA PRO A 109 6.22 10.41 7.62
C PRO A 109 5.84 10.70 9.08
N THR A 110 5.61 9.65 9.86
CA THR A 110 5.37 9.78 11.31
C THR A 110 6.52 10.53 11.96
N MET A 111 7.60 10.71 11.21
CA MET A 111 8.83 11.42 11.55
C MET A 111 9.01 12.78 10.87
N LEU A 112 8.04 13.24 10.04
CA LEU A 112 8.14 14.58 9.44
C LEU A 112 8.16 15.65 10.56
N GLY A 113 9.27 16.38 10.66
CA GLY A 113 9.50 17.37 11.70
C GLY A 113 9.90 16.81 13.07
N LYS A 114 9.96 15.48 13.27
CA LYS A 114 10.43 14.87 14.50
C LYS A 114 11.91 14.48 14.38
N LYS A 115 12.71 14.89 15.35
CA LYS A 115 14.09 14.43 15.48
C LYS A 115 14.13 13.14 16.29
N HIS A 116 14.95 12.19 15.87
CA HIS A 116 15.22 10.99 16.69
C HIS A 116 15.76 11.39 18.06
N THR A 117 15.36 10.68 19.09
CA THR A 117 15.97 10.84 20.43
C THR A 117 17.45 10.52 20.35
N GLU A 118 18.24 11.06 21.27
CA GLU A 118 19.69 10.82 21.33
C GLU A 118 20.01 9.33 21.44
N GLN A 119 19.27 8.58 22.24
CA GLN A 119 19.42 7.13 22.33
C GLN A 119 19.19 6.43 20.98
N THR A 120 18.17 6.86 20.22
CA THR A 120 17.89 6.29 18.90
C THR A 120 18.98 6.64 17.90
N ARG A 121 19.47 7.88 17.90
CA ARG A 121 20.61 8.30 17.04
C ARG A 121 21.87 7.47 17.36
N ASN A 122 22.18 7.27 18.64
CA ASN A 122 23.33 6.49 19.08
C ASN A 122 23.21 5.02 18.65
N LYS A 123 22.01 4.41 18.74
CA LYS A 123 21.78 3.05 18.25
C LYS A 123 21.97 2.96 16.72
N ILE A 124 21.42 3.90 15.96
CA ILE A 124 21.58 3.96 14.49
C ILE A 124 23.06 4.15 14.13
N SER A 125 23.76 5.07 14.81
CA SER A 125 25.18 5.32 14.58
C SER A 125 26.03 4.07 14.82
N LYS A 126 25.86 3.41 15.97
CA LYS A 126 26.56 2.16 16.30
C LYS A 126 26.27 1.05 15.30
N TRP A 127 25.00 0.90 14.89
CA TRP A 127 24.61 -0.09 13.88
C TRP A 127 25.26 0.19 12.52
N ASN A 128 25.25 1.45 12.07
CA ASN A 128 25.90 1.88 10.83
C ASN A 128 27.41 1.69 10.88
N GLN A 129 28.05 2.04 12.00
CA GLN A 129 29.49 1.80 12.17
C GLN A 129 29.86 0.32 11.99
N LYS A 130 29.01 -0.60 12.46
CA LYS A 130 29.25 -2.04 12.35
C LYS A 130 28.85 -2.62 10.99
N ASN A 131 27.74 -2.17 10.41
CA ASN A 131 27.06 -2.86 9.30
C ASN A 131 26.99 -2.03 8.01
N HIS A 132 27.64 -0.87 7.93
CA HIS A 132 27.56 -0.03 6.74
C HIS A 132 28.16 -0.76 5.52
N PRO A 133 27.38 -0.90 4.41
CA PRO A 133 27.80 -1.70 3.23
C PRO A 133 29.08 -1.22 2.57
N MET A 134 29.41 0.08 2.73
CA MET A 134 30.60 0.71 2.17
C MET A 134 31.78 0.81 3.15
N ARG A 135 31.66 0.25 4.36
CA ARG A 135 32.75 0.31 5.34
C ARG A 135 33.98 -0.43 4.81
N GLY A 136 35.10 0.27 4.78
CA GLY A 136 36.37 -0.25 4.27
C GLY A 136 36.48 -0.31 2.73
N LYS A 137 35.41 0.05 1.99
CA LYS A 137 35.44 0.13 0.54
C LYS A 137 35.76 1.55 0.08
N LYS A 138 36.70 1.69 -0.82
CA LYS A 138 37.00 2.97 -1.52
C LYS A 138 36.13 3.06 -2.78
N HIS A 139 35.61 4.24 -3.08
CA HIS A 139 34.98 4.48 -4.38
C HIS A 139 36.00 4.26 -5.51
N SER A 140 35.55 3.64 -6.61
CA SER A 140 36.34 3.57 -7.84
C SER A 140 36.66 4.98 -8.36
N GLU A 141 37.75 5.14 -9.12
CA GLU A 141 38.12 6.45 -9.66
C GLU A 141 37.01 7.02 -10.56
N GLU A 142 36.31 6.18 -11.31
CA GLU A 142 35.15 6.58 -12.11
C GLU A 142 34.01 7.13 -11.24
N SER A 143 33.73 6.49 -10.11
CA SER A 143 32.71 6.96 -9.15
C SER A 143 33.12 8.30 -8.50
N LYS A 144 34.40 8.48 -8.18
CA LYS A 144 34.91 9.75 -7.62
C LYS A 144 34.76 10.89 -8.63
N ILE A 145 35.05 10.66 -9.91
CA ILE A 145 34.88 11.65 -10.98
C ILE A 145 33.40 12.04 -11.11
N LYS A 146 32.47 11.07 -11.16
CA LYS A 146 31.04 11.33 -11.24
C LYS A 146 30.53 12.16 -10.04
N ILE A 147 30.98 11.85 -8.83
CA ILE A 147 30.62 12.59 -7.61
C ILE A 147 31.16 14.03 -7.66
N SER A 148 32.42 14.20 -8.12
CA SER A 148 33.04 15.52 -8.26
C SER A 148 32.28 16.41 -9.27
N ILE A 149 31.89 15.86 -10.41
CA ILE A 149 31.14 16.57 -11.46
C ILE A 149 29.74 16.96 -10.91
N ALA A 150 29.04 16.03 -10.26
CA ALA A 150 27.73 16.30 -9.68
C ALA A 150 27.78 17.33 -8.54
N GLY A 151 28.89 17.43 -7.80
CA GLY A 151 29.10 18.41 -6.75
C GLY A 151 29.34 19.84 -7.25
N LYS A 152 29.93 20.03 -8.43
CA LYS A 152 30.24 21.34 -9.02
C LYS A 152 28.98 22.11 -9.47
N GLY A 153 27.83 21.46 -9.63
CA GLY A 153 26.57 22.08 -10.04
C GLY A 153 25.66 22.54 -8.90
N ARG A 154 26.07 22.36 -7.65
CA ARG A 154 25.30 22.81 -6.47
C ARG A 154 25.94 24.06 -5.85
N LYS A 155 25.53 25.23 -6.34
CA LYS A 155 25.66 26.52 -5.64
C LYS A 155 24.30 26.89 -5.09
#